data_16c0823edad3b281c2f1828e53042692
#
_entry.id   16c0823edad3b281c2f1828e53042692
#
_cell.length_a   1.000
_cell.length_b   1.000
_cell.length_c   1.000
_cell.angle_alpha   90.00
_cell.angle_beta   90.00
_cell.angle_gamma   90.00
#
_symmetry.space_group_name_H-M   'P 1'
#
loop_
_entity.id
_entity.type
_entity.pdbx_description
1 polymer ?
#
loop_
_entity_poly.entity_id
_entity_poly.type
_entity_poly.pdbx_seq_one_letter_code
_entity_poly.pdbx_strand_id
1 'polypeptide(L)'
;MAERIVYGLALSGGGARGASHAGVLKALEEEGMIPSWISGTSAGALAAGLYACGLGASELEAVVSHLSRRGRFYLDPQYGALASLLPRLLSGRRLTLSGLLKGNRLQAYFYSLTEGKNMDEACLPLVIPAADLNSGDIIAFTNAERPQKASHVQWEWEGRISQAMMASASFPGVFAPRRQGSRLLVDGGVAASLPVELLRKAGAVSVVAVDVGSVYEPPSDVSLPEILTHSFSIMSRRLKDCGSRGETVLLTPPQPPGAGL
;
A
#
# COMPACT_ATOMS: atom_id res chain seq x y z
N MET A 1 8.65 -10.92 34.41
CA MET A 1 8.81 -10.82 32.94
C MET A 1 7.45 -10.39 32.42
N ALA A 2 7.36 -9.23 31.78
CA ALA A 2 6.10 -8.83 31.13
C ALA A 2 5.77 -9.85 30.03
N GLU A 3 4.54 -10.34 29.99
CA GLU A 3 4.06 -11.27 28.98
C GLU A 3 4.12 -10.56 27.63
N ARG A 4 4.86 -11.13 26.67
CA ARG A 4 4.98 -10.53 25.32
C ARG A 4 3.64 -10.60 24.62
N ILE A 5 3.03 -9.45 24.36
CA ILE A 5 1.77 -9.37 23.61
C ILE A 5 2.03 -9.81 22.16
N VAL A 6 1.38 -10.89 21.74
CA VAL A 6 1.47 -11.40 20.37
C VAL A 6 0.31 -10.84 19.56
N TYR A 7 0.60 -9.98 18.61
CA TYR A 7 -0.42 -9.37 17.74
C TYR A 7 0.11 -9.09 16.34
N GLY A 8 -0.81 -8.95 15.40
CA GLY A 8 -0.56 -8.48 14.05
C GLY A 8 -0.91 -6.99 13.92
N LEU A 9 -0.14 -6.26 13.12
CA LEU A 9 -0.36 -4.85 12.82
C LEU A 9 -0.83 -4.70 11.37
N ALA A 10 -2.02 -4.14 11.17
CA ALA A 10 -2.59 -3.88 9.85
C ALA A 10 -2.59 -2.37 9.55
N LEU A 11 -1.88 -1.95 8.51
CA LEU A 11 -1.70 -0.55 8.12
C LEU A 11 -2.55 -0.23 6.88
N SER A 12 -3.44 0.77 6.98
CA SER A 12 -4.32 1.16 5.87
C SER A 12 -3.59 1.87 4.73
N GLY A 13 -4.22 1.89 3.57
CA GLY A 13 -3.93 2.89 2.54
C GLY A 13 -4.30 4.29 3.02
N GLY A 14 -3.71 5.33 2.40
CA GLY A 14 -4.01 6.71 2.77
C GLY A 14 -3.19 7.76 2.03
N GLY A 15 -2.49 7.40 0.95
CA GLY A 15 -1.66 8.33 0.20
C GLY A 15 -0.62 9.03 1.09
N ALA A 16 -0.54 10.36 1.03
CA ALA A 16 0.40 11.15 1.84
C ALA A 16 0.17 10.99 3.36
N ARG A 17 -1.06 10.74 3.81
CA ARG A 17 -1.39 10.47 5.22
C ARG A 17 -0.70 9.22 5.76
N GLY A 18 -0.26 8.31 4.89
CA GLY A 18 0.51 7.12 5.27
C GLY A 18 1.83 7.42 5.97
N ALA A 19 2.33 8.65 5.89
CA ALA A 19 3.47 9.12 6.68
C ALA A 19 3.26 8.91 8.19
N SER A 20 2.00 8.97 8.67
CA SER A 20 1.64 8.75 10.08
C SER A 20 1.91 7.33 10.55
N HIS A 21 2.03 6.34 9.64
CA HIS A 21 2.38 4.97 10.03
C HIS A 21 3.76 4.88 10.69
N ALA A 22 4.73 5.71 10.27
CA ALA A 22 6.04 5.76 10.90
C ALA A 22 5.93 6.23 12.37
N GLY A 23 5.11 7.25 12.62
CA GLY A 23 4.86 7.73 13.99
C GLY A 23 4.15 6.71 14.87
N VAL A 24 3.18 5.96 14.32
CA VAL A 24 2.50 4.88 15.05
C VAL A 24 3.49 3.75 15.38
N LEU A 25 4.29 3.31 14.42
CA LEU A 25 5.31 2.28 14.65
C LEU A 25 6.31 2.73 15.73
N LYS A 26 6.70 4.00 15.71
CA LYS A 26 7.60 4.57 16.71
C LYS A 26 6.99 4.53 18.12
N ALA A 27 5.76 4.98 18.26
CA ALA A 27 5.06 4.92 19.55
C ALA A 27 4.93 3.47 20.07
N LEU A 28 4.65 2.52 19.18
CA LEU A 28 4.58 1.10 19.55
C LEU A 28 5.95 0.55 19.96
N GLU A 29 7.03 0.91 19.27
CA GLU A 29 8.39 0.51 19.65
C GLU A 29 8.80 1.11 21.01
N GLU A 30 8.52 2.39 21.27
CA GLU A 30 8.80 3.08 22.53
C GLU A 30 8.09 2.44 23.72
N GLU A 31 6.88 1.89 23.50
CA GLU A 31 6.12 1.14 24.51
C GLU A 31 6.50 -0.36 24.57
N GLY A 32 7.50 -0.79 23.80
CA GLY A 32 7.91 -2.19 23.72
C GLY A 32 6.90 -3.12 23.05
N MET A 33 5.93 -2.55 22.34
CA MET A 33 4.87 -3.27 21.61
C MET A 33 5.34 -3.57 20.19
N ILE A 34 6.17 -4.59 20.01
CA ILE A 34 6.67 -5.00 18.70
C ILE A 34 5.68 -5.98 18.04
N PRO A 35 5.15 -5.69 16.84
CA PRO A 35 4.23 -6.59 16.17
C PRO A 35 4.91 -7.91 15.79
N SER A 36 4.17 -9.01 15.90
CA SER A 36 4.62 -10.35 15.50
C SER A 36 4.25 -10.68 14.05
N TRP A 37 3.34 -9.91 13.47
CA TRP A 37 2.85 -9.99 12.09
C TRP A 37 2.61 -8.57 11.59
N ILE A 38 2.82 -8.32 10.31
CA ILE A 38 2.50 -7.01 9.74
C ILE A 38 1.82 -7.14 8.37
N SER A 39 0.87 -6.27 8.11
CA SER A 39 0.28 -6.12 6.78
C SER A 39 0.09 -4.64 6.45
N GLY A 40 0.07 -4.34 5.17
CA GLY A 40 -0.17 -2.96 4.75
C GLY A 40 -0.65 -2.86 3.32
N THR A 41 -1.46 -1.86 3.06
CA THR A 41 -2.01 -1.54 1.73
C THR A 41 -1.53 -0.17 1.28
N SER A 42 -1.13 -0.03 0.01
CA SER A 42 -0.71 1.26 -0.57
C SER A 42 0.42 1.91 0.26
N ALA A 43 0.23 3.10 0.80
CA ALA A 43 1.19 3.73 1.70
C ALA A 43 1.50 2.87 2.94
N GLY A 44 0.51 2.14 3.48
CA GLY A 44 0.74 1.16 4.53
C GLY A 44 1.60 -0.02 4.08
N ALA A 45 1.52 -0.42 2.80
CA ALA A 45 2.39 -1.47 2.24
C ALA A 45 3.86 -1.03 2.19
N LEU A 46 4.10 0.27 1.92
CA LEU A 46 5.46 0.82 1.95
C LEU A 46 6.05 0.75 3.36
N ALA A 47 5.27 1.17 4.37
CA ALA A 47 5.70 1.10 5.76
C ALA A 47 5.87 -0.35 6.24
N ALA A 48 4.90 -1.23 5.96
CA ALA A 48 4.94 -2.63 6.37
C ALA A 48 6.10 -3.39 5.71
N GLY A 49 6.33 -3.18 4.41
CA GLY A 49 7.41 -3.83 3.67
C GLY A 49 8.80 -3.42 4.17
N LEU A 50 9.01 -2.13 4.41
CA LEU A 50 10.28 -1.63 4.97
C LEU A 50 10.50 -2.15 6.39
N TYR A 51 9.47 -2.12 7.24
CA TYR A 51 9.53 -2.62 8.61
C TYR A 51 9.83 -4.13 8.64
N ALA A 52 9.18 -4.90 7.78
CA ALA A 52 9.43 -6.33 7.64
C ALA A 52 10.84 -6.66 7.07
N CYS A 53 11.48 -5.71 6.40
CA CYS A 53 12.89 -5.83 6.00
C CYS A 53 13.88 -5.52 7.14
N GLY A 54 13.40 -5.09 8.31
CA GLY A 54 14.22 -4.81 9.48
C GLY A 54 14.52 -3.34 9.71
N LEU A 55 13.91 -2.41 8.95
CA LEU A 55 14.03 -0.98 9.24
C LEU A 55 13.20 -0.64 10.48
N GLY A 56 13.81 -0.01 11.48
CA GLY A 56 13.11 0.51 12.65
C GLY A 56 12.28 1.75 12.35
N ALA A 57 11.39 2.13 13.27
CA ALA A 57 10.49 3.28 13.08
C ALA A 57 11.22 4.60 12.83
N SER A 58 12.38 4.82 13.46
CA SER A 58 13.21 6.02 13.23
C SER A 58 13.76 6.07 11.80
N GLU A 59 14.13 4.93 11.21
CA GLU A 59 14.57 4.84 9.82
C GLU A 59 13.40 5.09 8.87
N LEU A 60 12.19 4.61 9.20
CA LEU A 60 10.97 4.91 8.45
C LEU A 60 10.66 6.42 8.48
N GLU A 61 10.81 7.10 9.61
CA GLU A 61 10.68 8.57 9.69
C GLU A 61 11.69 9.28 8.77
N ALA A 62 12.92 8.78 8.70
CA ALA A 62 13.95 9.32 7.80
C ALA A 62 13.55 9.12 6.32
N VAL A 63 12.99 7.96 5.96
CA VAL A 63 12.47 7.68 4.61
C VAL A 63 11.32 8.63 4.26
N VAL A 64 10.35 8.82 5.18
CA VAL A 64 9.24 9.76 5.01
C VAL A 64 9.76 11.18 4.80
N SER A 65 10.69 11.64 5.64
CA SER A 65 11.31 12.96 5.52
C SER A 65 12.07 13.13 4.20
N HIS A 66 12.79 12.10 3.75
CA HIS A 66 13.47 12.11 2.47
C HIS A 66 12.49 12.23 1.30
N LEU A 67 11.42 11.41 1.30
CA LEU A 67 10.40 11.45 0.24
C LEU A 67 9.63 12.79 0.25
N SER A 68 9.33 13.36 1.41
CA SER A 68 8.69 14.68 1.52
C SER A 68 9.54 15.78 0.86
N ARG A 69 10.86 15.76 1.06
CA ARG A 69 11.78 16.79 0.52
C ARG A 69 12.18 16.53 -0.92
N ARG A 70 12.33 15.27 -1.31
CA ARG A 70 12.94 14.86 -2.59
C ARG A 70 12.05 13.95 -3.44
N GLY A 71 10.81 13.70 -3.06
CA GLY A 71 9.88 12.78 -3.74
C GLY A 71 9.75 13.08 -5.24
N ARG A 72 9.78 14.35 -5.63
CA ARG A 72 9.74 14.76 -7.06
C ARG A 72 10.83 14.12 -7.94
N PHE A 73 11.98 13.75 -7.38
CA PHE A 73 13.06 13.08 -8.12
C PHE A 73 12.73 11.63 -8.48
N TYR A 74 11.80 11.01 -7.72
CA TYR A 74 11.32 9.65 -7.96
C TYR A 74 10.10 9.60 -8.89
N LEU A 75 9.55 10.77 -9.25
CA LEU A 75 8.52 10.85 -10.26
C LEU A 75 9.16 10.60 -11.62
N ASP A 76 8.63 9.64 -12.36
CA ASP A 76 9.06 9.28 -13.71
C ASP A 76 7.87 9.34 -14.69
N PRO A 77 7.51 10.57 -15.17
CA PRO A 77 6.37 10.79 -16.03
C PRO A 77 6.45 9.97 -17.33
N GLN A 78 5.29 9.56 -17.84
CA GLN A 78 5.19 8.84 -19.10
C GLN A 78 5.20 9.82 -20.30
N TYR A 79 6.24 10.63 -20.46
CA TYR A 79 6.31 11.65 -21.54
C TYR A 79 6.06 11.10 -22.94
N GLY A 80 6.56 9.90 -23.25
CA GLY A 80 6.32 9.26 -24.55
C GLY A 80 4.86 8.89 -24.79
N ALA A 81 4.16 8.43 -23.75
CA ALA A 81 2.71 8.16 -23.84
C ALA A 81 1.94 9.48 -23.99
N LEU A 82 2.27 10.50 -23.18
CA LEU A 82 1.66 11.83 -23.25
C LEU A 82 1.89 12.48 -24.63
N ALA A 83 3.11 12.47 -25.15
CA ALA A 83 3.45 13.02 -26.46
C ALA A 83 2.72 12.28 -27.63
N SER A 84 2.41 10.99 -27.44
CA SER A 84 1.69 10.20 -28.45
C SER A 84 0.18 10.41 -28.46
N LEU A 85 -0.41 11.12 -27.49
CA LEU A 85 -1.86 11.31 -27.40
C LEU A 85 -2.41 12.09 -28.60
N LEU A 86 -1.80 13.21 -28.94
CA LEU A 86 -2.26 14.06 -30.04
C LEU A 86 -2.16 13.36 -31.43
N PRO A 87 -1.02 12.76 -31.82
CA PRO A 87 -0.93 12.00 -33.06
C PRO A 87 -1.90 10.81 -33.15
N ARG A 88 -2.14 10.12 -32.01
CA ARG A 88 -3.10 9.00 -31.96
C ARG A 88 -4.54 9.46 -32.08
N LEU A 89 -4.89 10.59 -31.42
CA LEU A 89 -6.22 11.19 -31.57
C LEU A 89 -6.50 11.57 -33.03
N LEU A 90 -5.55 12.22 -33.70
CA LEU A 90 -5.67 12.63 -35.10
C LEU A 90 -5.73 11.43 -36.06
N SER A 91 -5.10 10.29 -35.68
CA SER A 91 -5.14 9.07 -36.53
C SER A 91 -6.26 8.10 -36.15
N GLY A 92 -7.23 8.48 -35.32
CA GLY A 92 -8.34 7.63 -34.87
C GLY A 92 -7.91 6.38 -34.07
N ARG A 93 -6.66 6.32 -33.61
CA ARG A 93 -6.16 5.20 -32.84
C ARG A 93 -6.58 5.33 -31.37
N ARG A 94 -6.76 4.18 -30.66
CA ARG A 94 -7.12 4.16 -29.25
C ARG A 94 -6.06 4.89 -28.43
N LEU A 95 -6.51 5.81 -27.57
CA LEU A 95 -5.68 6.48 -26.59
C LEU A 95 -5.38 5.48 -25.46
N THR A 96 -4.11 5.14 -25.26
CA THR A 96 -3.68 4.22 -24.20
C THR A 96 -2.74 4.96 -23.24
N LEU A 97 -3.30 5.59 -22.22
CA LEU A 97 -2.55 6.14 -21.09
C LEU A 97 -2.84 5.25 -19.88
N SER A 98 -1.86 4.48 -19.46
CA SER A 98 -2.01 3.54 -18.35
C SER A 98 -1.82 4.17 -16.97
N GLY A 99 -1.37 5.42 -16.91
CA GLY A 99 -1.09 6.21 -15.71
C GLY A 99 -0.22 7.41 -16.06
N LEU A 100 -0.12 8.38 -15.17
CA LEU A 100 0.72 9.56 -15.36
C LEU A 100 2.20 9.27 -15.13
N LEU A 101 2.50 8.38 -14.17
CA LEU A 101 3.85 8.01 -13.72
C LEU A 101 4.13 6.53 -13.99
N LYS A 102 5.38 6.20 -14.28
CA LYS A 102 5.82 4.79 -14.41
C LYS A 102 6.02 4.12 -13.04
N GLY A 103 6.53 4.86 -12.05
CA GLY A 103 6.85 4.36 -10.72
C GLY A 103 8.13 3.52 -10.62
N ASN A 104 8.94 3.47 -11.68
CA ASN A 104 10.15 2.63 -11.69
C ASN A 104 11.25 3.19 -10.80
N ARG A 105 11.40 4.53 -10.78
CA ARG A 105 12.39 5.19 -9.91
C ARG A 105 12.06 5.01 -8.44
N LEU A 106 10.78 5.11 -8.10
CA LEU A 106 10.32 4.89 -6.73
C LEU A 106 10.52 3.43 -6.32
N GLN A 107 10.23 2.48 -7.21
CA GLN A 107 10.51 1.07 -6.96
C GLN A 107 12.01 0.80 -6.78
N ALA A 108 12.87 1.42 -7.59
CA ALA A 108 14.32 1.27 -7.46
C ALA A 108 14.84 1.82 -6.11
N TYR A 109 14.23 2.92 -5.63
CA TYR A 109 14.53 3.45 -4.31
C TYR A 109 14.13 2.46 -3.20
N PHE A 110 12.92 1.91 -3.24
CA PHE A 110 12.51 0.88 -2.27
C PHE A 110 13.32 -0.41 -2.41
N TYR A 111 13.72 -0.77 -3.62
CA TYR A 111 14.64 -1.90 -3.83
C TYR A 111 15.97 -1.71 -3.09
N SER A 112 16.53 -0.49 -3.11
CA SER A 112 17.76 -0.21 -2.38
C SER A 112 17.57 -0.23 -0.86
N LEU A 113 16.42 0.25 -0.36
CA LEU A 113 16.11 0.24 1.07
C LEU A 113 15.82 -1.18 1.61
N THR A 114 15.21 -2.03 0.80
CA THR A 114 14.94 -3.43 1.15
C THR A 114 16.11 -4.36 0.82
N GLU A 115 17.25 -3.83 0.38
CA GLU A 115 18.43 -4.60 -0.04
C GLU A 115 18.11 -5.68 -1.09
N GLY A 116 17.03 -5.47 -1.86
CA GLY A 116 16.54 -6.41 -2.84
C GLY A 116 15.94 -7.69 -2.28
N LYS A 117 15.58 -7.74 -0.99
CA LYS A 117 15.02 -8.92 -0.32
C LYS A 117 13.76 -9.44 -1.03
N ASN A 118 13.66 -10.76 -1.10
CA ASN A 118 12.46 -11.48 -1.52
C ASN A 118 11.47 -11.61 -0.36
N MET A 119 10.25 -12.07 -0.65
CA MET A 119 9.20 -12.21 0.38
C MET A 119 9.60 -13.15 1.51
N ASP A 120 10.29 -14.25 1.23
CA ASP A 120 10.78 -15.25 2.20
C ASP A 120 11.91 -14.73 3.10
N GLU A 121 12.57 -13.63 2.73
CA GLU A 121 13.64 -12.99 3.51
C GLU A 121 13.10 -11.91 4.49
N ALA A 122 11.79 -11.73 4.58
CA ALA A 122 11.19 -10.82 5.55
C ALA A 122 11.41 -11.30 7.00
N CYS A 123 11.77 -10.37 7.89
CA CYS A 123 12.11 -10.68 9.30
C CYS A 123 10.90 -11.09 10.14
N LEU A 124 9.69 -10.83 9.67
CA LEU A 124 8.42 -11.23 10.31
C LEU A 124 7.37 -11.53 9.23
N PRO A 125 6.31 -12.29 9.57
CA PRO A 125 5.23 -12.56 8.65
C PRO A 125 4.61 -11.27 8.11
N LEU A 126 4.64 -11.14 6.77
CA LEU A 126 4.23 -9.95 6.03
C LEU A 126 3.07 -10.30 5.09
N VAL A 127 2.10 -9.40 4.95
CA VAL A 127 1.05 -9.49 3.93
C VAL A 127 0.89 -8.16 3.21
N ILE A 128 1.05 -8.17 1.89
CA ILE A 128 0.86 -6.99 1.03
C ILE A 128 -0.16 -7.31 -0.05
N PRO A 129 -1.38 -6.75 -0.04
CA PRO A 129 -2.36 -6.96 -1.09
C PRO A 129 -2.13 -6.03 -2.29
N ALA A 130 -2.40 -6.56 -3.49
CA ALA A 130 -2.60 -5.80 -4.71
C ALA A 130 -3.86 -6.31 -5.42
N ALA A 131 -4.52 -5.52 -6.26
CA ALA A 131 -5.66 -5.97 -7.04
C ALA A 131 -5.22 -6.32 -8.46
N ASP A 132 -5.64 -7.49 -8.97
CA ASP A 132 -5.37 -7.88 -10.35
C ASP A 132 -6.53 -7.50 -11.26
N LEU A 133 -6.28 -6.61 -12.22
CA LEU A 133 -7.28 -6.15 -13.18
C LEU A 133 -7.74 -7.25 -14.17
N ASN A 134 -6.97 -8.32 -14.31
CA ASN A 134 -7.32 -9.39 -15.25
C ASN A 134 -8.30 -10.40 -14.66
N SER A 135 -8.14 -10.74 -13.38
CA SER A 135 -9.00 -11.71 -12.69
C SER A 135 -10.06 -11.05 -11.78
N GLY A 136 -9.82 -9.84 -11.30
CA GLY A 136 -10.61 -9.19 -10.26
C GLY A 136 -10.28 -9.66 -8.85
N ASP A 137 -9.28 -10.54 -8.69
CA ASP A 137 -8.88 -11.08 -7.41
C ASP A 137 -7.85 -10.17 -6.70
N ILE A 138 -7.74 -10.36 -5.40
CA ILE A 138 -6.65 -9.84 -4.57
C ILE A 138 -5.46 -10.78 -4.71
N ILE A 139 -4.31 -10.25 -5.09
CA ILE A 139 -3.04 -10.96 -4.99
C ILE A 139 -2.40 -10.55 -3.67
N ALA A 140 -2.38 -11.47 -2.71
CA ALA A 140 -1.84 -11.24 -1.38
C ALA A 140 -0.41 -11.80 -1.30
N PHE A 141 0.58 -10.94 -1.47
CA PHE A 141 1.99 -11.30 -1.31
C PHE A 141 2.29 -11.59 0.17
N THR A 142 2.93 -12.72 0.46
CA THR A 142 3.17 -13.14 1.84
C THR A 142 4.34 -14.12 1.97
N ASN A 143 4.95 -14.17 3.15
CA ASN A 143 5.85 -15.23 3.59
C ASN A 143 5.22 -16.13 4.66
N ALA A 144 3.92 -15.99 4.92
CA ALA A 144 3.20 -16.88 5.84
C ALA A 144 3.15 -18.30 5.29
N GLU A 145 3.43 -19.31 6.12
CA GLU A 145 3.55 -20.70 5.66
C GLU A 145 2.22 -21.31 5.17
N ARG A 146 1.13 -21.05 5.90
CA ARG A 146 -0.16 -21.71 5.66
C ARG A 146 -1.34 -20.77 5.82
N PRO A 147 -1.48 -19.77 4.95
CA PRO A 147 -2.64 -18.88 5.03
C PRO A 147 -3.92 -19.63 4.66
N GLN A 148 -5.02 -19.26 5.32
CA GLN A 148 -6.33 -19.83 5.06
C GLN A 148 -6.84 -19.41 3.67
N LYS A 149 -7.54 -20.32 2.99
CA LYS A 149 -8.22 -19.99 1.74
C LYS A 149 -9.27 -18.90 1.95
N ALA A 150 -9.36 -17.98 1.00
CA ALA A 150 -10.36 -16.94 0.97
C ALA A 150 -10.89 -16.77 -0.45
N SER A 151 -12.18 -16.42 -0.57
CA SER A 151 -12.77 -16.09 -1.87
C SER A 151 -12.12 -14.86 -2.45
N HIS A 152 -11.83 -14.89 -3.74
CA HIS A 152 -11.18 -13.79 -4.47
C HIS A 152 -9.82 -13.36 -3.91
N VAL A 153 -9.09 -14.28 -3.26
CA VAL A 153 -7.72 -14.06 -2.79
C VAL A 153 -6.82 -15.16 -3.32
N GLN A 154 -5.77 -14.76 -4.01
CA GLN A 154 -4.68 -15.61 -4.43
C GLN A 154 -3.45 -15.25 -3.59
N TRP A 155 -2.94 -16.21 -2.83
CA TRP A 155 -1.71 -16.04 -2.07
C TRP A 155 -0.50 -16.17 -3.00
N GLU A 156 0.49 -15.28 -2.81
CA GLU A 156 1.71 -15.24 -3.61
C GLU A 156 2.93 -15.16 -2.72
N TRP A 157 3.81 -16.13 -2.85
CA TRP A 157 5.04 -16.25 -2.02
C TRP A 157 6.30 -15.80 -2.76
N GLU A 158 6.20 -15.68 -4.08
CA GLU A 158 7.35 -15.31 -4.90
C GLU A 158 7.41 -13.81 -5.17
N GLY A 159 8.65 -13.34 -5.37
CA GLY A 159 8.92 -11.97 -5.78
C GLY A 159 9.57 -11.13 -4.69
N ARG A 160 10.00 -9.94 -5.08
CA ARG A 160 10.69 -9.01 -4.20
C ARG A 160 9.70 -8.18 -3.39
N ILE A 161 10.03 -7.91 -2.13
CA ILE A 161 9.21 -7.07 -1.24
C ILE A 161 8.97 -5.69 -1.90
N SER A 162 10.00 -5.07 -2.50
CA SER A 162 9.85 -3.79 -3.22
C SER A 162 8.89 -3.85 -4.41
N GLN A 163 8.74 -5.00 -5.07
CA GLN A 163 7.77 -5.18 -6.16
C GLN A 163 6.34 -5.28 -5.62
N ALA A 164 6.12 -6.05 -4.53
CA ALA A 164 4.85 -6.14 -3.85
C ALA A 164 4.41 -4.76 -3.30
N MET A 165 5.33 -4.02 -2.65
CA MET A 165 5.10 -2.65 -2.18
C MET A 165 4.62 -1.74 -3.31
N MET A 166 5.33 -1.74 -4.45
CA MET A 166 4.95 -0.90 -5.59
C MET A 166 3.69 -1.37 -6.29
N ALA A 167 3.41 -2.67 -6.35
CA ALA A 167 2.13 -3.17 -6.87
C ALA A 167 0.98 -2.63 -6.02
N SER A 168 1.09 -2.78 -4.69
CA SER A 168 0.11 -2.28 -3.72
C SER A 168 -0.04 -0.76 -3.70
N ALA A 169 0.99 -0.01 -4.08
CA ALA A 169 0.98 1.47 -4.13
C ALA A 169 0.71 2.01 -5.55
N SER A 170 0.41 1.16 -6.53
CA SER A 170 0.13 1.60 -7.91
C SER A 170 -1.30 2.10 -8.05
N PHE A 171 -1.54 3.31 -7.51
CA PHE A 171 -2.85 3.96 -7.52
C PHE A 171 -3.33 4.21 -8.97
N PRO A 172 -4.55 3.72 -9.33
CA PRO A 172 -5.10 3.86 -10.68
C PRO A 172 -5.16 5.32 -11.13
N GLY A 173 -4.71 5.58 -12.35
CA GLY A 173 -4.64 6.93 -12.92
C GLY A 173 -3.34 7.68 -12.58
N VAL A 174 -2.75 7.47 -11.41
CA VAL A 174 -1.46 8.06 -11.02
C VAL A 174 -0.30 7.20 -11.51
N PHE A 175 -0.23 5.96 -11.07
CA PHE A 175 0.82 5.04 -11.51
C PHE A 175 0.32 4.06 -12.57
N ALA A 176 1.23 3.70 -13.47
CA ALA A 176 0.97 2.60 -14.40
C ALA A 176 0.82 1.28 -13.62
N PRO A 177 -0.14 0.41 -14.01
CA PRO A 177 -0.26 -0.92 -13.43
C PRO A 177 1.03 -1.73 -13.54
N ARG A 178 1.33 -2.54 -12.52
CA ARG A 178 2.52 -3.39 -12.50
C ARG A 178 2.23 -4.74 -13.12
N ARG A 179 3.09 -5.15 -14.06
CA ARG A 179 2.98 -6.49 -14.68
C ARG A 179 3.78 -7.49 -13.89
N GLN A 180 3.14 -8.64 -13.57
CA GLN A 180 3.78 -9.80 -12.97
C GLN A 180 3.26 -11.05 -13.69
N GLY A 181 4.05 -11.61 -14.58
CA GLY A 181 3.58 -12.68 -15.48
C GLY A 181 2.37 -12.23 -16.30
N SER A 182 1.26 -12.96 -16.19
CA SER A 182 -0.03 -12.62 -16.83
C SER A 182 -0.86 -11.62 -16.04
N ARG A 183 -0.49 -11.28 -14.81
CA ARG A 183 -1.25 -10.37 -13.93
C ARG A 183 -0.98 -8.90 -14.28
N LEU A 184 -1.98 -8.06 -14.05
CA LEU A 184 -1.92 -6.62 -14.20
C LEU A 184 -2.36 -5.96 -12.89
N LEU A 185 -1.38 -5.67 -12.03
CA LEU A 185 -1.59 -5.30 -10.64
C LEU A 185 -1.74 -3.79 -10.45
N VAL A 186 -2.71 -3.41 -9.65
CA VAL A 186 -2.94 -2.03 -9.18
C VAL A 186 -3.05 -2.02 -7.65
N ASP A 187 -3.21 -0.81 -7.10
CA ASP A 187 -3.29 -0.55 -5.66
C ASP A 187 -4.25 -1.50 -4.95
N GLY A 188 -3.76 -2.10 -3.86
CA GLY A 188 -4.54 -3.01 -3.03
C GLY A 188 -5.76 -2.37 -2.38
N GLY A 189 -5.77 -1.04 -2.24
CA GLY A 189 -6.90 -0.28 -1.72
C GLY A 189 -8.18 -0.37 -2.55
N VAL A 190 -8.08 -0.85 -3.80
CA VAL A 190 -9.25 -1.17 -4.65
C VAL A 190 -10.15 -2.23 -3.99
N ALA A 191 -9.55 -3.20 -3.28
CA ALA A 191 -10.27 -4.36 -2.73
C ALA A 191 -10.00 -4.61 -1.24
N ALA A 192 -8.84 -4.18 -0.70
CA ALA A 192 -8.42 -4.42 0.68
C ALA A 192 -7.70 -3.18 1.26
N SER A 193 -8.43 -2.08 1.44
CA SER A 193 -7.88 -0.80 1.90
C SER A 193 -7.28 -0.85 3.32
N LEU A 194 -7.79 -1.72 4.18
CA LEU A 194 -7.26 -2.02 5.51
C LEU A 194 -7.20 -3.55 5.65
N PRO A 195 -5.99 -4.17 5.54
CA PRO A 195 -5.87 -5.60 5.28
C PRO A 195 -5.95 -6.49 6.54
N VAL A 196 -6.90 -6.19 7.46
CA VAL A 196 -7.11 -6.94 8.72
C VAL A 196 -7.48 -8.39 8.44
N GLU A 197 -8.46 -8.62 7.56
CA GLU A 197 -8.93 -9.97 7.25
C GLU A 197 -7.82 -10.82 6.62
N LEU A 198 -7.03 -10.26 5.71
CA LEU A 198 -5.91 -10.94 5.09
C LEU A 198 -4.85 -11.33 6.12
N LEU A 199 -4.54 -10.42 7.05
CA LEU A 199 -3.59 -10.69 8.12
C LEU A 199 -4.07 -11.80 9.06
N ARG A 200 -5.37 -11.81 9.39
CA ARG A 200 -5.97 -12.91 10.18
C ARG A 200 -5.93 -14.24 9.44
N LYS A 201 -6.25 -14.24 8.16
CA LYS A 201 -6.17 -15.44 7.32
C LYS A 201 -4.74 -15.95 7.14
N ALA A 202 -3.76 -15.05 7.21
CA ALA A 202 -2.34 -15.41 7.22
C ALA A 202 -1.90 -16.05 8.55
N GLY A 203 -2.65 -15.87 9.65
CA GLY A 203 -2.40 -16.54 10.92
C GLY A 203 -2.40 -15.64 12.17
N ALA A 204 -2.55 -14.33 12.04
CA ALA A 204 -2.62 -13.44 13.20
C ALA A 204 -3.94 -13.61 13.96
N VAL A 205 -3.87 -13.88 15.26
CA VAL A 205 -5.04 -14.09 16.13
C VAL A 205 -5.64 -12.76 16.59
N SER A 206 -4.81 -11.88 17.12
CA SER A 206 -5.17 -10.52 17.52
C SER A 206 -4.62 -9.52 16.52
N VAL A 207 -5.39 -8.51 16.13
CA VAL A 207 -4.96 -7.52 15.15
C VAL A 207 -5.22 -6.11 15.68
N VAL A 208 -4.17 -5.31 15.70
CA VAL A 208 -4.24 -3.85 15.84
C VAL A 208 -4.27 -3.26 14.43
N ALA A 209 -5.33 -2.54 14.13
CA ALA A 209 -5.49 -1.87 12.84
C ALA A 209 -5.20 -0.38 12.96
N VAL A 210 -4.49 0.19 11.99
CA VAL A 210 -4.19 1.62 11.91
C VAL A 210 -4.84 2.18 10.65
N ASP A 211 -5.87 3.01 10.83
CA ASP A 211 -6.57 3.67 9.74
C ASP A 211 -6.22 5.16 9.66
N VAL A 212 -5.40 5.53 8.68
CA VAL A 212 -5.01 6.92 8.38
C VAL A 212 -5.92 7.58 7.34
N GLY A 213 -6.85 6.85 6.74
CA GLY A 213 -7.77 7.31 5.71
C GLY A 213 -9.19 7.58 6.21
N SER A 214 -9.40 7.78 7.52
CA SER A 214 -10.74 7.89 8.12
C SER A 214 -11.45 9.21 7.85
N VAL A 215 -10.72 10.31 7.66
CA VAL A 215 -11.29 11.64 7.44
C VAL A 215 -11.46 11.88 5.94
N TYR A 216 -12.72 12.13 5.52
CA TYR A 216 -13.03 12.55 4.16
C TYR A 216 -13.00 14.08 4.06
N GLU A 217 -12.25 14.58 3.10
CA GLU A 217 -12.25 15.98 2.71
C GLU A 217 -12.86 16.11 1.31
N PRO A 218 -13.72 17.09 1.05
CA PRO A 218 -14.29 17.28 -0.27
C PRO A 218 -13.22 17.72 -1.29
N PRO A 219 -13.41 17.46 -2.60
CA PRO A 219 -12.47 17.88 -3.63
C PRO A 219 -12.31 19.40 -3.67
N SER A 220 -11.10 19.86 -3.94
CA SER A 220 -10.78 21.28 -4.08
C SER A 220 -11.13 21.82 -5.47
N ASP A 221 -11.14 20.96 -6.48
CA ASP A 221 -11.54 21.27 -7.85
C ASP A 221 -12.27 20.09 -8.54
N VAL A 222 -12.60 20.21 -9.82
CA VAL A 222 -13.33 19.20 -10.62
C VAL A 222 -12.43 18.60 -11.72
N SER A 223 -11.13 18.56 -11.48
CA SER A 223 -10.19 17.93 -12.41
C SER A 223 -10.36 16.41 -12.42
N LEU A 224 -10.02 15.75 -13.54
CA LEU A 224 -10.16 14.31 -13.66
C LEU A 224 -9.35 13.53 -12.60
N PRO A 225 -8.09 13.91 -12.26
CA PRO A 225 -7.36 13.27 -11.18
C PRO A 225 -8.06 13.40 -9.82
N GLU A 226 -8.62 14.58 -9.53
CA GLU A 226 -9.33 14.87 -8.29
C GLU A 226 -10.59 13.99 -8.19
N ILE A 227 -11.40 13.95 -9.25
CA ILE A 227 -12.61 13.11 -9.32
C ILE A 227 -12.26 11.63 -9.07
N LEU A 228 -11.23 11.09 -9.75
CA LEU A 228 -10.81 9.70 -9.59
C LEU A 228 -10.35 9.41 -8.17
N THR A 229 -9.52 10.29 -7.60
CA THR A 229 -8.99 10.15 -6.24
C THR A 229 -10.10 10.15 -5.19
N HIS A 230 -11.02 11.12 -5.28
CA HIS A 230 -12.13 11.20 -4.32
C HIS A 230 -13.14 10.07 -4.49
N SER A 231 -13.45 9.66 -5.73
CA SER A 231 -14.29 8.48 -5.99
C SER A 231 -13.69 7.22 -5.35
N PHE A 232 -12.38 7.00 -5.55
CA PHE A 232 -11.66 5.89 -4.95
C PHE A 232 -11.67 5.97 -3.41
N SER A 233 -11.46 7.14 -2.84
CA SER A 233 -11.49 7.37 -1.39
C SER A 233 -12.86 7.03 -0.79
N ILE A 234 -13.95 7.42 -1.46
CA ILE A 234 -15.32 7.07 -1.05
C ILE A 234 -15.52 5.55 -1.10
N MET A 235 -15.14 4.90 -2.19
CA MET A 235 -15.26 3.44 -2.34
C MET A 235 -14.45 2.70 -1.28
N SER A 236 -13.21 3.08 -1.08
CA SER A 236 -12.29 2.50 -0.08
C SER A 236 -12.84 2.63 1.35
N ARG A 237 -13.43 3.79 1.68
CA ARG A 237 -14.09 4.02 2.97
C ARG A 237 -15.31 3.11 3.13
N ARG A 238 -16.18 3.02 2.12
CA ARG A 238 -17.36 2.15 2.17
C ARG A 238 -17.00 0.68 2.31
N LEU A 239 -15.94 0.22 1.62
CA LEU A 239 -15.44 -1.14 1.79
C LEU A 239 -15.00 -1.42 3.24
N LYS A 240 -14.34 -0.46 3.91
CA LYS A 240 -13.97 -0.58 5.33
C LYS A 240 -15.22 -0.61 6.24
N ASP A 241 -16.23 0.18 5.94
CA ASP A 241 -17.48 0.23 6.72
C ASP A 241 -18.31 -1.05 6.57
N CYS A 242 -18.31 -1.67 5.37
CA CYS A 242 -19.08 -2.88 5.06
C CYS A 242 -18.38 -4.18 5.48
N GLY A 243 -17.05 -4.18 5.60
CA GLY A 243 -16.29 -5.36 6.02
C GLY A 243 -16.54 -5.69 7.50
N SER A 244 -16.62 -6.97 7.83
CA SER A 244 -16.55 -7.38 9.23
C SER A 244 -15.21 -6.95 9.78
N ARG A 245 -15.21 -5.96 10.66
CA ARG A 245 -14.02 -5.48 11.34
C ARG A 245 -13.53 -6.58 12.27
N GLY A 246 -12.54 -7.33 11.81
CA GLY A 246 -11.94 -8.41 12.60
C GLY A 246 -10.78 -7.92 13.48
N GLU A 247 -10.56 -6.60 13.56
CA GLU A 247 -9.54 -6.00 14.42
C GLU A 247 -9.92 -6.09 15.90
N THR A 248 -8.91 -6.32 16.74
CA THR A 248 -9.05 -6.26 18.20
C THR A 248 -9.06 -4.80 18.67
N VAL A 249 -8.24 -3.95 18.03
CA VAL A 249 -8.11 -2.52 18.31
C VAL A 249 -8.00 -1.77 16.98
N LEU A 250 -8.72 -0.65 16.86
CA LEU A 250 -8.60 0.28 15.76
C LEU A 250 -7.99 1.60 16.24
N LEU A 251 -6.84 1.96 15.69
CA LEU A 251 -6.16 3.23 15.90
C LEU A 251 -6.43 4.16 14.71
N THR A 252 -6.88 5.37 15.02
CA THR A 252 -7.08 6.43 14.03
C THR A 252 -6.25 7.64 14.41
N PRO A 253 -4.97 7.68 14.02
CA PRO A 253 -4.08 8.77 14.41
C PRO A 253 -4.61 10.10 13.83
N PRO A 254 -4.53 11.20 14.60
CA PRO A 254 -4.94 12.51 14.13
C PRO A 254 -4.11 12.93 12.92
N GLN A 255 -4.79 13.51 11.92
CA GLN A 255 -4.15 14.00 10.71
C GLN A 255 -4.10 15.52 10.74
N PRO A 256 -2.98 16.16 10.35
CA PRO A 256 -2.95 17.61 10.21
C PRO A 256 -3.95 18.06 9.14
N PRO A 257 -4.59 19.25 9.31
CA PRO A 257 -5.45 19.82 8.28
C PRO A 257 -4.73 19.93 6.94
N GLY A 258 -5.40 19.56 5.84
CA GLY A 258 -4.81 19.61 4.50
C GLY A 258 -3.81 18.49 4.17
N ALA A 259 -3.69 17.46 4.99
CA ALA A 259 -2.87 16.26 4.69
C ALA A 259 -3.52 15.34 3.62
N GLY A 260 -4.55 15.83 2.91
CA GLY A 260 -5.08 15.20 1.70
C GLY A 260 -4.04 15.16 0.59
N LEU A 261 -4.33 14.45 -0.49
CA LEU A 261 -3.46 14.27 -1.66
C LEU A 261 -3.01 15.58 -2.27
#